data_5e444b27bfeb4ae78cb51403ca5f0836
#
_entry.id   5e444b27bfeb4ae78cb51403ca5f0836
#
_cell.length_a   1.000
_cell.length_b   1.000
_cell.length_c   1.000
_cell.angle_alpha   90.00
_cell.angle_beta   90.00
_cell.angle_gamma   90.00
#
_symmetry.space_group_name_H-M   'P 1'
#
loop_
_entity.id
_entity.type
_entity.pdbx_description
1 polymer ?
#
loop_
_entity_poly.entity_id
_entity_poly.type
_entity_poly.pdbx_seq_one_letter_code
_entity_poly.pdbx_strand_id
1 'polypeptide(L)'
;MIVRAWVGAGRLATRGPDLVGSCLLGLCLVGAPLAAQTQPTAKLRPEFVAIGPGPMTMGADATRDPQAFDNERWSAAQGEGTLDLPLFYLSRTEVTVAAFGAFVAATGAKADPRALDAPAAQPVAFVSWPDALAYCRWLEATLKASSGTAPEIAQHLRDGWRVTLPTEAQWEKAARGGDHRRYPWGDTPRRDRANYESAAPVAAGQIACPECAYGLTDMAGNVWEWTRSPYQPYPYDEADDRSGLEADALWVMRGGAFNDPVRLVRASARGAAEPGARRAFIGFRVALVAR
;
A
#
# COMPACT_ATOMS: atom_id res chain seq x y z
N MET A 1 -4.11 21.45 -40.23
CA MET A 1 -4.06 22.91 -40.06
C MET A 1 -2.97 23.16 -39.00
N ILE A 2 -1.79 23.15 -39.37
CA ILE A 2 -0.71 24.01 -39.80
C ILE A 2 -0.67 25.32 -38.99
N VAL A 3 0.41 25.40 -38.23
CA VAL A 3 1.33 26.41 -38.10
C VAL A 3 1.36 27.50 -37.14
N ARG A 4 2.34 28.06 -36.58
CA ARG A 4 3.68 28.54 -37.02
C ARG A 4 4.54 28.92 -35.83
N ALA A 5 5.82 28.68 -35.98
CA ALA A 5 6.91 29.22 -35.19
C ALA A 5 7.03 30.76 -35.29
N TRP A 6 7.57 31.38 -34.25
CA TRP A 6 8.19 32.70 -34.35
C TRP A 6 9.56 32.70 -33.68
N VAL A 7 10.57 32.96 -34.51
CA VAL A 7 11.96 33.25 -34.17
C VAL A 7 12.12 34.76 -34.19
N GLY A 8 12.81 35.32 -33.23
CA GLY A 8 13.17 36.73 -33.24
C GLY A 8 14.47 36.96 -32.45
N ALA A 9 15.57 37.08 -33.18
CA ALA A 9 16.89 37.45 -32.70
C ALA A 9 17.06 38.98 -32.71
N GLY A 10 17.90 39.52 -31.78
CA GLY A 10 18.29 40.93 -31.79
C GLY A 10 19.27 41.28 -30.70
N ARG A 11 20.42 41.26 -30.95
CA ARG A 11 21.78 41.85 -30.92
C ARG A 11 22.07 42.87 -29.85
N LEU A 12 23.17 42.61 -29.15
CA LEU A 12 24.32 43.38 -28.66
C LEU A 12 24.29 44.94 -28.69
N ALA A 13 24.67 45.54 -27.54
CA ALA A 13 25.56 46.71 -27.48
C ALA A 13 26.33 46.79 -26.17
N THR A 14 27.61 46.95 -26.31
CA THR A 14 28.68 47.09 -25.32
C THR A 14 28.75 48.52 -24.77
N ARG A 15 29.15 48.71 -23.50
CA ARG A 15 30.22 49.61 -23.00
C ARG A 15 30.25 49.67 -21.48
N GLY A 16 31.41 49.41 -20.91
CA GLY A 16 31.74 49.71 -19.52
C GLY A 16 32.47 51.05 -19.45
N PRO A 17 33.30 51.32 -18.44
CA PRO A 17 33.16 51.06 -17.00
C PRO A 17 33.22 52.39 -16.19
N ASP A 18 32.80 52.38 -14.91
CA ASP A 18 33.38 53.30 -13.91
C ASP A 18 33.29 52.73 -12.49
N LEU A 19 34.43 52.77 -11.83
CA LEU A 19 34.71 52.45 -10.45
C LEU A 19 34.20 53.56 -9.53
N VAL A 20 33.62 53.23 -8.37
CA VAL A 20 33.90 53.83 -7.06
C VAL A 20 33.18 53.04 -5.96
N GLY A 21 33.84 52.33 -5.13
CA GLY A 21 34.12 52.63 -3.75
C GLY A 21 33.08 52.17 -2.72
N SER A 22 33.47 51.11 -1.94
CA SER A 22 33.25 50.95 -0.49
C SER A 22 31.84 50.78 0.06
N CYS A 23 31.54 49.62 0.57
CA CYS A 23 31.44 49.32 2.00
C CYS A 23 31.02 47.89 2.22
N LEU A 24 31.92 47.08 2.73
CA LEU A 24 31.66 45.73 3.24
C LEU A 24 30.85 45.84 4.53
N LEU A 25 29.59 45.46 4.49
CA LEU A 25 28.85 45.01 5.66
C LEU A 25 28.56 43.53 5.45
N GLY A 26 29.44 42.71 6.04
CA GLY A 26 29.27 41.26 6.07
C GLY A 26 28.05 40.87 6.89
N LEU A 27 26.97 40.52 6.20
CA LEU A 27 25.85 39.80 6.81
C LEU A 27 26.23 38.33 6.87
N CYS A 28 26.76 37.88 8.01
CA CYS A 28 26.86 36.45 8.32
C CYS A 28 25.45 35.87 8.43
N LEU A 29 24.92 35.33 7.32
CA LEU A 29 23.81 34.41 7.37
C LEU A 29 24.32 33.14 8.01
N VAL A 30 24.10 33.01 9.32
CA VAL A 30 24.20 31.73 10.02
C VAL A 30 23.08 30.85 9.45
N GLY A 31 23.42 30.03 8.45
CA GLY A 31 22.56 29.01 7.94
C GLY A 31 22.30 28.01 9.07
N ALA A 32 21.09 27.99 9.62
CA ALA A 32 20.65 26.88 10.47
C ALA A 32 20.87 25.59 9.72
N PRO A 33 21.46 24.55 10.33
CA PRO A 33 21.57 23.25 9.68
C PRO A 33 20.17 22.74 9.36
N LEU A 34 19.92 22.49 8.08
CA LEU A 34 18.74 21.74 7.63
C LEU A 34 18.80 20.40 8.38
N ALA A 35 17.90 20.20 9.33
CA ALA A 35 17.80 18.92 10.01
C ALA A 35 17.61 17.87 8.92
N ALA A 36 18.62 17.03 8.73
CA ALA A 36 18.54 15.88 7.88
C ALA A 36 17.38 15.02 8.39
N GLN A 37 16.26 15.04 7.67
CA GLN A 37 15.17 14.10 7.92
C GLN A 37 15.77 12.71 7.68
N THR A 38 16.02 11.98 8.76
CA THR A 38 16.42 10.58 8.69
C THR A 38 15.30 9.84 7.99
N GLN A 39 15.52 9.47 6.73
CA GLN A 39 14.59 8.60 6.02
C GLN A 39 14.47 7.28 6.83
N PRO A 40 13.25 6.79 7.05
CA PRO A 40 13.08 5.53 7.76
C PRO A 40 13.89 4.44 7.06
N THR A 41 14.72 3.74 7.83
CA THR A 41 15.51 2.61 7.32
C THR A 41 14.56 1.55 6.80
N ALA A 42 14.69 1.19 5.52
CA ALA A 42 13.84 0.20 4.89
C ALA A 42 13.96 -1.15 5.64
N LYS A 43 12.85 -1.60 6.24
CA LYS A 43 12.80 -2.90 6.93
C LYS A 43 12.74 -4.01 5.89
N LEU A 44 13.71 -4.91 5.91
CA LEU A 44 13.74 -6.07 5.00
C LEU A 44 12.75 -7.17 5.40
N ARG A 45 12.29 -7.18 6.65
CA ARG A 45 11.33 -8.14 7.19
C ARG A 45 10.09 -7.41 7.69
N PRO A 46 8.89 -7.95 7.42
CA PRO A 46 7.67 -7.35 7.92
C PRO A 46 7.59 -7.48 9.44
N GLU A 47 7.03 -6.46 10.06
CA GLU A 47 6.49 -6.56 11.42
C GLU A 47 5.05 -7.07 11.29
N PHE A 48 4.78 -8.23 11.84
CA PHE A 48 3.44 -8.83 11.85
C PHE A 48 2.63 -8.33 13.04
N VAL A 49 1.40 -7.94 12.77
CA VAL A 49 0.42 -7.47 13.75
C VAL A 49 -0.70 -8.49 13.83
N ALA A 50 -1.03 -8.95 15.04
CA ALA A 50 -2.11 -9.89 15.27
C ALA A 50 -3.49 -9.22 15.10
N ILE A 51 -4.36 -9.84 14.32
CA ILE A 51 -5.76 -9.48 14.15
C ILE A 51 -6.59 -10.60 14.78
N GLY A 52 -7.16 -10.34 15.96
CA GLY A 52 -7.88 -11.34 16.74
C GLY A 52 -9.06 -11.98 15.99
N PRO A 53 -9.46 -13.19 16.42
CA PRO A 53 -10.64 -13.85 15.87
C PRO A 53 -11.91 -13.08 16.22
N GLY A 54 -12.98 -13.37 15.50
CA GLY A 54 -14.32 -12.82 15.79
C GLY A 54 -14.94 -12.09 14.61
N PRO A 55 -16.12 -11.51 14.85
CA PRO A 55 -16.93 -10.92 13.79
C PRO A 55 -16.30 -9.68 13.18
N MET A 56 -16.67 -9.43 11.93
CA MET A 56 -16.39 -8.19 11.21
C MET A 56 -17.55 -7.85 10.30
N THR A 57 -17.70 -6.58 10.01
CA THR A 57 -18.62 -6.08 9.01
C THR A 57 -17.87 -5.87 7.69
N MET A 58 -18.43 -6.37 6.60
CA MET A 58 -17.88 -6.26 5.24
C MET A 58 -18.87 -5.60 4.29
N GLY A 59 -18.35 -4.78 3.38
CA GLY A 59 -19.16 -4.05 2.42
C GLY A 59 -19.49 -2.63 2.86
N ALA A 60 -20.48 -1.98 2.20
CA ALA A 60 -20.86 -0.62 2.51
C ALA A 60 -22.37 -0.41 2.43
N ASP A 61 -22.91 0.24 3.44
CA ASP A 61 -24.31 0.70 3.47
C ASP A 61 -24.38 2.12 2.92
N ALA A 62 -25.09 2.31 1.80
CA ALA A 62 -25.25 3.59 1.13
C ALA A 62 -25.95 4.64 2.00
N THR A 63 -26.71 4.26 3.05
CA THR A 63 -27.32 5.19 3.99
C THR A 63 -26.30 5.81 4.94
N ARG A 64 -25.23 5.09 5.26
CA ARG A 64 -24.12 5.55 6.09
C ARG A 64 -22.96 6.09 5.27
N ASP A 65 -22.73 5.51 4.08
CA ASP A 65 -21.70 5.94 3.13
C ASP A 65 -22.31 6.28 1.77
N PRO A 66 -22.71 7.52 1.54
CA PRO A 66 -23.28 7.96 0.25
C PRO A 66 -22.30 7.85 -0.94
N GLN A 67 -21.01 7.60 -0.67
CA GLN A 67 -19.99 7.41 -1.70
C GLN A 67 -19.75 5.93 -2.04
N ALA A 68 -20.48 5.00 -1.40
CA ALA A 68 -20.38 3.57 -1.67
C ALA A 68 -20.71 3.26 -3.13
N PHE A 69 -19.90 2.38 -3.72
CA PHE A 69 -20.19 1.85 -5.05
C PHE A 69 -21.09 0.61 -4.96
N ASP A 70 -21.80 0.30 -6.04
CA ASP A 70 -22.70 -0.86 -6.09
C ASP A 70 -21.98 -2.19 -5.84
N ASN A 71 -20.72 -2.30 -6.24
CA ASN A 71 -19.89 -3.49 -6.02
C ASN A 71 -19.42 -3.67 -4.57
N GLU A 72 -19.69 -2.71 -3.70
CA GLU A 72 -19.42 -2.79 -2.25
C GLU A 72 -20.63 -3.26 -1.46
N ARG A 73 -21.82 -3.36 -2.08
CA ARG A 73 -23.05 -3.76 -1.42
C ARG A 73 -23.09 -5.27 -1.24
N TRP A 74 -23.40 -5.70 0.00
CA TRP A 74 -23.49 -7.11 0.35
C TRP A 74 -24.55 -7.87 -0.46
N SER A 75 -25.71 -7.23 -0.70
CA SER A 75 -26.79 -7.75 -1.54
C SER A 75 -27.68 -6.60 -2.01
N ALA A 76 -28.69 -6.91 -2.82
CA ALA A 76 -29.71 -5.94 -3.25
C ALA A 76 -30.48 -5.33 -2.06
N ALA A 77 -30.67 -6.12 -0.98
CA ALA A 77 -31.44 -5.72 0.21
C ALA A 77 -30.57 -5.23 1.37
N GLN A 78 -29.26 -5.51 1.34
CA GLN A 78 -28.36 -5.31 2.46
C GLN A 78 -27.06 -4.65 1.99
N GLY A 79 -26.69 -3.51 2.59
CA GLY A 79 -25.43 -2.81 2.26
C GLY A 79 -24.21 -3.54 2.80
N GLU A 80 -24.28 -4.06 4.03
CA GLU A 80 -23.17 -4.73 4.73
C GLU A 80 -23.58 -6.14 5.17
N GLY A 81 -22.59 -7.06 5.17
CA GLY A 81 -22.72 -8.39 5.74
C GLY A 81 -21.83 -8.58 6.95
N THR A 82 -22.06 -9.67 7.69
CA THR A 82 -21.22 -10.05 8.83
C THR A 82 -20.53 -11.36 8.52
N LEU A 83 -19.20 -11.39 8.79
CA LEU A 83 -18.35 -12.57 8.68
C LEU A 83 -17.69 -12.80 10.04
N ASP A 84 -17.33 -14.05 10.33
CA ASP A 84 -16.50 -14.42 11.47
C ASP A 84 -15.15 -14.93 10.97
N LEU A 85 -14.07 -14.22 11.27
CA LEU A 85 -12.74 -14.57 10.80
C LEU A 85 -11.90 -15.14 11.95
N PRO A 86 -11.08 -16.19 11.70
CA PRO A 86 -10.13 -16.70 12.67
C PRO A 86 -9.01 -15.68 12.92
N LEU A 87 -8.14 -15.96 13.91
CA LEU A 87 -6.90 -15.23 14.11
C LEU A 87 -6.04 -15.26 12.83
N PHE A 88 -5.50 -14.13 12.46
CA PHE A 88 -4.47 -13.98 11.43
C PHE A 88 -3.51 -12.84 11.79
N TYR A 89 -2.41 -12.76 11.08
CA TYR A 89 -1.48 -11.64 11.21
C TYR A 89 -1.37 -10.93 9.86
N LEU A 90 -1.18 -9.61 9.93
CA LEU A 90 -0.94 -8.77 8.75
C LEU A 90 0.35 -7.98 8.94
N SER A 91 1.12 -7.79 7.87
CA SER A 91 2.27 -6.87 7.95
C SER A 91 1.79 -5.45 8.25
N ARG A 92 2.50 -4.75 9.17
CA ARG A 92 2.14 -3.39 9.59
C ARG A 92 2.06 -2.42 8.42
N THR A 93 2.95 -2.57 7.45
CA THR A 93 3.07 -1.75 6.24
C THR A 93 2.98 -2.62 4.99
N GLU A 94 2.91 -1.98 3.83
CA GLU A 94 3.15 -2.64 2.54
C GLU A 94 4.58 -3.21 2.47
N VAL A 95 4.81 -4.15 1.54
CA VAL A 95 6.14 -4.63 1.19
C VAL A 95 6.90 -3.50 0.49
N THR A 96 8.12 -3.21 0.97
CA THR A 96 8.94 -2.13 0.42
C THR A 96 9.77 -2.57 -0.80
N VAL A 97 10.24 -1.60 -1.58
CA VAL A 97 11.19 -1.80 -2.69
C VAL A 97 12.43 -2.57 -2.21
N ALA A 98 12.99 -2.21 -1.04
CA ALA A 98 14.15 -2.90 -0.48
C ALA A 98 13.86 -4.36 -0.15
N ALA A 99 12.69 -4.65 0.46
CA ALA A 99 12.31 -6.01 0.82
C ALA A 99 12.06 -6.87 -0.43
N PHE A 100 11.41 -6.33 -1.45
CA PHE A 100 11.20 -7.01 -2.73
C PHE A 100 12.52 -7.19 -3.49
N GLY A 101 13.41 -6.21 -3.47
CA GLY A 101 14.76 -6.31 -4.04
C GLY A 101 15.60 -7.43 -3.41
N ALA A 102 15.48 -7.62 -2.09
CA ALA A 102 16.14 -8.75 -1.40
C ALA A 102 15.60 -10.11 -1.88
N PHE A 103 14.29 -10.23 -2.13
CA PHE A 103 13.70 -11.42 -2.75
C PHE A 103 14.26 -11.67 -4.15
N VAL A 104 14.29 -10.65 -5.01
CA VAL A 104 14.82 -10.76 -6.38
C VAL A 104 16.29 -11.19 -6.36
N ALA A 105 17.11 -10.56 -5.51
CA ALA A 105 18.53 -10.89 -5.37
C ALA A 105 18.76 -12.32 -4.87
N ALA A 106 17.93 -12.79 -3.92
CA ALA A 106 18.08 -14.12 -3.32
C ALA A 106 17.61 -15.26 -4.23
N THR A 107 16.66 -14.99 -5.13
CA THR A 107 16.01 -16.05 -5.93
C THR A 107 16.32 -15.99 -7.42
N GLY A 108 16.86 -14.88 -7.91
CA GLY A 108 16.99 -14.61 -9.35
C GLY A 108 15.65 -14.43 -10.06
N ALA A 109 14.58 -14.12 -9.33
CA ALA A 109 13.25 -13.92 -9.91
C ALA A 109 13.26 -12.80 -10.95
N LYS A 110 12.57 -13.01 -12.07
CA LYS A 110 12.38 -11.98 -13.10
C LYS A 110 11.33 -10.98 -12.64
N ALA A 111 11.77 -9.81 -12.21
CA ALA A 111 10.90 -8.70 -11.85
C ALA A 111 10.85 -7.64 -12.97
N ASP A 112 9.79 -6.85 -12.98
CA ASP A 112 9.77 -5.63 -13.79
C ASP A 112 10.86 -4.67 -13.25
N PRO A 113 11.78 -4.14 -14.08
CA PRO A 113 12.83 -3.25 -13.61
C PRO A 113 12.30 -2.04 -12.83
N ARG A 114 11.12 -1.52 -13.21
CA ARG A 114 10.46 -0.39 -12.54
C ARG A 114 10.09 -0.69 -11.08
N ALA A 115 9.91 -1.96 -10.71
CA ALA A 115 9.64 -2.34 -9.33
C ALA A 115 10.82 -2.09 -8.38
N LEU A 116 12.04 -1.96 -8.93
CA LEU A 116 13.27 -1.75 -8.17
C LEU A 116 13.86 -0.34 -8.33
N ASP A 117 13.23 0.51 -9.15
CA ASP A 117 13.73 1.86 -9.50
C ASP A 117 13.17 2.98 -8.60
N ALA A 118 12.47 2.63 -7.53
CA ALA A 118 11.94 3.60 -6.58
C ALA A 118 12.74 3.62 -5.27
N PRO A 119 12.62 4.67 -4.44
CA PRO A 119 13.27 4.74 -3.13
C PRO A 119 13.01 3.50 -2.28
N ALA A 120 14.07 2.97 -1.66
CA ALA A 120 14.09 1.70 -0.95
C ALA A 120 12.97 1.52 0.11
N ALA A 121 12.56 2.61 0.76
CA ALA A 121 11.53 2.61 1.79
C ALA A 121 10.10 2.79 1.26
N GLN A 122 9.91 3.11 -0.01
CA GLN A 122 8.57 3.19 -0.61
C GLN A 122 7.97 1.80 -0.78
N PRO A 123 6.62 1.67 -0.86
CA PRO A 123 5.99 0.41 -1.22
C PRO A 123 6.45 -0.02 -2.61
N VAL A 124 6.69 -1.30 -2.78
CA VAL A 124 6.96 -1.84 -4.11
C VAL A 124 5.70 -1.71 -4.97
N ALA A 125 5.90 -1.22 -6.19
CA ALA A 125 4.86 -1.16 -7.23
C ALA A 125 5.33 -1.89 -8.50
N PHE A 126 4.52 -1.89 -9.57
CA PHE A 126 4.79 -2.65 -10.80
C PHE A 126 4.99 -4.16 -10.57
N VAL A 127 4.37 -4.71 -9.55
CA VAL A 127 4.38 -6.14 -9.20
C VAL A 127 3.07 -6.80 -9.61
N SER A 128 3.15 -7.93 -10.30
CA SER A 128 1.99 -8.74 -10.62
C SER A 128 1.53 -9.56 -9.42
N TRP A 129 0.32 -10.08 -9.47
CA TRP A 129 -0.21 -10.99 -8.45
C TRP A 129 0.65 -12.25 -8.26
N PRO A 130 1.14 -12.95 -9.34
CA PRO A 130 2.09 -14.05 -9.19
C PRO A 130 3.43 -13.65 -8.56
N ASP A 131 3.93 -12.43 -8.83
CA ASP A 131 5.16 -11.95 -8.17
C ASP A 131 4.96 -11.79 -6.66
N ALA A 132 3.82 -11.22 -6.27
CA ALA A 132 3.47 -11.06 -4.86
C ALA A 132 3.36 -12.41 -4.13
N LEU A 133 2.73 -13.42 -4.75
CA LEU A 133 2.68 -14.78 -4.21
C LEU A 133 4.07 -15.45 -4.16
N ALA A 134 4.91 -15.22 -5.16
CA ALA A 134 6.28 -15.74 -5.16
C ALA A 134 7.10 -15.14 -4.01
N TYR A 135 6.96 -13.83 -3.79
CA TYR A 135 7.53 -13.16 -2.63
C TYR A 135 7.05 -13.77 -1.30
N CYS A 136 5.75 -14.03 -1.15
CA CYS A 136 5.20 -14.66 0.05
C CYS A 136 5.83 -16.02 0.34
N ARG A 137 5.99 -16.87 -0.68
CA ARG A 137 6.64 -18.20 -0.55
C ARG A 137 8.10 -18.08 -0.13
N TRP A 138 8.85 -17.16 -0.74
CA TRP A 138 10.23 -16.89 -0.38
C TRP A 138 10.35 -16.36 1.05
N LEU A 139 9.48 -15.43 1.44
CA LEU A 139 9.48 -14.85 2.78
C LEU A 139 9.20 -15.93 3.84
N GLU A 140 8.23 -16.81 3.59
CA GLU A 140 7.94 -17.94 4.49
C GLU A 140 9.18 -18.81 4.71
N ALA A 141 9.85 -19.22 3.64
CA ALA A 141 11.08 -20.02 3.72
C ALA A 141 12.18 -19.28 4.49
N THR A 142 12.34 -17.97 4.23
CA THR A 142 13.32 -17.11 4.90
C THR A 142 13.04 -16.99 6.39
N LEU A 143 11.78 -16.80 6.79
CA LEU A 143 11.37 -16.71 8.19
C LEU A 143 11.57 -18.04 8.92
N LYS A 144 11.26 -19.18 8.28
CA LYS A 144 11.48 -20.53 8.83
C LYS A 144 12.98 -20.81 9.07
N ALA A 145 13.84 -20.35 8.19
CA ALA A 145 15.29 -20.58 8.27
C ALA A 145 16.00 -19.64 9.25
N SER A 146 15.36 -18.56 9.69
CA SER A 146 15.99 -17.49 10.46
C SER A 146 15.80 -17.66 11.97
N SER A 147 16.90 -17.64 12.72
CA SER A 147 16.88 -17.55 14.18
C SER A 147 16.39 -16.19 14.72
N GLY A 148 16.37 -15.16 13.88
CA GLY A 148 15.87 -13.82 14.23
C GLY A 148 14.37 -13.63 13.98
N THR A 149 13.63 -14.67 13.61
CA THR A 149 12.17 -14.62 13.50
C THR A 149 11.56 -14.56 14.90
N ALA A 150 10.59 -13.65 15.13
CA ALA A 150 9.91 -13.52 16.40
C ALA A 150 9.36 -14.89 16.86
N PRO A 151 9.53 -15.27 18.15
CA PRO A 151 9.21 -16.62 18.61
C PRO A 151 7.78 -17.07 18.30
N GLU A 152 6.82 -16.18 18.43
CA GLU A 152 5.42 -16.43 18.11
C GLU A 152 5.20 -16.75 16.63
N ILE A 153 5.77 -15.95 15.75
CA ILE A 153 5.71 -16.16 14.28
C ILE A 153 6.41 -17.47 13.89
N ALA A 154 7.57 -17.75 14.50
CA ALA A 154 8.29 -18.99 14.26
C ALA A 154 7.49 -20.22 14.75
N GLN A 155 6.74 -20.11 15.84
CA GLN A 155 5.85 -21.18 16.31
C GLN A 155 4.71 -21.42 15.34
N HIS A 156 3.99 -20.39 14.91
CA HIS A 156 2.92 -20.50 13.92
C HIS A 156 3.41 -21.16 12.61
N LEU A 157 4.60 -20.79 12.14
CA LEU A 157 5.19 -21.40 10.94
C LEU A 157 5.53 -22.88 11.14
N ARG A 158 5.94 -23.32 12.35
CA ARG A 158 6.10 -24.74 12.70
C ARG A 158 4.77 -25.49 12.77
N ASP A 159 3.73 -24.81 13.23
CA ASP A 159 2.36 -25.34 13.33
C ASP A 159 1.62 -25.38 11.97
N GLY A 160 2.35 -25.09 10.88
CA GLY A 160 1.84 -25.21 9.52
C GLY A 160 1.18 -23.96 8.96
N TRP A 161 1.23 -22.83 9.69
CA TRP A 161 0.79 -21.56 9.12
C TRP A 161 1.67 -21.15 7.95
N ARG A 162 1.10 -20.35 7.06
CA ARG A 162 1.77 -19.90 5.83
C ARG A 162 1.75 -18.39 5.66
N VAL A 163 2.78 -17.86 5.00
CA VAL A 163 2.80 -16.48 4.54
C VAL A 163 2.15 -16.41 3.16
N THR A 164 1.19 -15.52 3.00
CA THR A 164 0.45 -15.32 1.75
C THR A 164 -0.05 -13.88 1.63
N LEU A 165 -0.78 -13.55 0.57
CA LEU A 165 -1.58 -12.32 0.52
C LEU A 165 -2.79 -12.45 1.47
N PRO A 166 -3.27 -11.34 2.06
CA PRO A 166 -4.53 -11.38 2.78
C PRO A 166 -5.70 -11.76 1.86
N THR A 167 -6.76 -12.33 2.41
CA THR A 167 -8.04 -12.33 1.73
C THR A 167 -8.62 -10.91 1.73
N GLU A 168 -9.61 -10.67 0.87
CA GLU A 168 -10.32 -9.40 0.85
C GLU A 168 -10.97 -9.11 2.21
N ALA A 169 -11.60 -10.11 2.83
CA ALA A 169 -12.21 -9.98 4.14
C ALA A 169 -11.18 -9.71 5.25
N GLN A 170 -10.03 -10.39 5.23
CA GLN A 170 -8.94 -10.13 6.18
C GLN A 170 -8.41 -8.70 6.07
N TRP A 171 -8.25 -8.22 4.83
CA TRP A 171 -7.79 -6.87 4.58
C TRP A 171 -8.80 -5.82 5.11
N GLU A 172 -10.10 -6.00 4.82
CA GLU A 172 -11.14 -5.06 5.25
C GLU A 172 -11.31 -5.05 6.78
N LYS A 173 -11.28 -6.24 7.43
CA LYS A 173 -11.27 -6.33 8.91
C LYS A 173 -10.11 -5.54 9.51
N ALA A 174 -8.93 -5.70 8.95
CA ALA A 174 -7.73 -5.01 9.40
C ALA A 174 -7.82 -3.49 9.23
N ALA A 175 -8.45 -3.01 8.16
CA ALA A 175 -8.64 -1.59 7.88
C ALA A 175 -9.72 -0.96 8.78
N ARG A 176 -10.85 -1.65 8.98
CA ARG A 176 -11.99 -1.12 9.75
C ARG A 176 -11.89 -1.32 11.25
N GLY A 177 -11.18 -2.35 11.70
CA GLY A 177 -11.30 -2.78 13.09
C GLY A 177 -12.64 -3.47 13.37
N GLY A 178 -13.26 -3.15 14.50
CA GLY A 178 -14.52 -3.75 14.93
C GLY A 178 -15.78 -2.90 14.69
N ASP A 179 -15.67 -1.82 13.93
CA ASP A 179 -16.78 -0.89 13.69
C ASP A 179 -17.06 -0.68 12.19
N HIS A 180 -18.01 0.20 11.88
CA HIS A 180 -18.47 0.48 10.52
C HIS A 180 -17.80 1.70 9.89
N ARG A 181 -16.61 2.10 10.36
CA ARG A 181 -15.91 3.30 9.87
C ARG A 181 -15.65 3.25 8.37
N ARG A 182 -15.79 4.42 7.73
CA ARG A 182 -15.55 4.54 6.28
C ARG A 182 -14.07 4.51 5.91
N TYR A 183 -13.22 5.10 6.74
CA TYR A 183 -11.75 5.12 6.58
C TYR A 183 -11.10 4.45 7.79
N PRO A 184 -9.87 3.98 7.70
CA PRO A 184 -9.19 3.33 8.82
C PRO A 184 -9.13 4.14 10.12
N TRP A 185 -9.29 5.46 10.05
CA TRP A 185 -9.26 6.39 11.19
C TRP A 185 -10.65 6.92 11.62
N GLY A 186 -11.74 6.56 10.92
CA GLY A 186 -13.11 7.05 11.21
C GLY A 186 -13.87 7.46 9.95
N ASP A 187 -14.85 8.35 10.08
CA ASP A 187 -15.82 8.63 8.99
C ASP A 187 -15.51 9.89 8.17
N THR A 188 -14.54 10.69 8.60
CA THR A 188 -14.21 11.96 7.93
C THR A 188 -12.90 11.83 7.16
N PRO A 189 -12.82 12.29 5.89
CA PRO A 189 -11.60 12.31 5.12
C PRO A 189 -10.48 13.11 5.81
N ARG A 190 -9.25 12.58 5.85
CA ARG A 190 -8.09 13.23 6.49
C ARG A 190 -6.80 12.95 5.73
N ARG A 191 -6.23 13.99 5.11
CA ARG A 191 -4.96 13.90 4.37
C ARG A 191 -3.74 13.70 5.28
N ASP A 192 -3.85 14.04 6.55
CA ASP A 192 -2.80 13.81 7.54
C ASP A 192 -2.77 12.36 8.08
N ARG A 193 -3.63 11.48 7.56
CA ARG A 193 -3.75 10.06 7.92
C ARG A 193 -3.45 9.09 6.79
N ALA A 194 -3.40 9.58 5.55
CA ALA A 194 -3.18 8.74 4.38
C ALA A 194 -2.63 9.54 3.20
N ASN A 195 -1.93 8.86 2.30
CA ASN A 195 -1.41 9.43 1.07
C ASN A 195 -2.39 9.16 -0.08
N TYR A 196 -3.23 10.15 -0.42
CA TYR A 196 -4.15 10.13 -1.56
C TYR A 196 -4.25 11.51 -2.21
N GLU A 197 -4.75 11.60 -3.44
CA GLU A 197 -4.78 12.83 -4.24
C GLU A 197 -3.40 13.54 -4.24
N SER A 198 -2.34 12.75 -4.37
CA SER A 198 -0.96 13.20 -4.39
C SER A 198 -0.23 12.77 -5.67
N ALA A 199 0.99 13.25 -5.86
CA ALA A 199 1.75 13.01 -7.09
C ALA A 199 2.57 11.71 -7.06
N ALA A 200 2.88 11.17 -5.87
CA ALA A 200 3.77 10.03 -5.72
C ALA A 200 3.50 9.26 -4.42
N PRO A 201 3.91 7.97 -4.36
CA PRO A 201 3.95 7.23 -3.11
C PRO A 201 4.92 7.86 -2.11
N VAL A 202 4.65 7.68 -0.82
CA VAL A 202 5.57 8.02 0.28
C VAL A 202 6.20 6.74 0.85
N ALA A 203 7.18 6.88 1.74
CA ALA A 203 7.76 5.70 2.39
C ALA A 203 6.67 4.94 3.19
N ALA A 204 6.69 3.63 3.11
CA ALA A 204 5.73 2.78 3.83
C ALA A 204 5.81 3.04 5.34
N GLY A 205 4.67 3.31 5.97
CA GLY A 205 4.58 3.68 7.38
C GLY A 205 4.98 5.12 7.70
N GLN A 206 5.18 5.98 6.71
CA GLN A 206 5.57 7.38 6.95
C GLN A 206 4.45 8.20 7.59
N ILE A 207 3.20 7.94 7.20
CA ILE A 207 2.05 8.67 7.72
C ILE A 207 1.50 7.93 8.93
N ALA A 208 1.62 8.55 10.10
CA ALA A 208 1.11 7.98 11.33
C ALA A 208 -0.42 8.05 11.38
N CYS A 209 -1.03 6.95 11.81
CA CYS A 209 -2.46 6.85 12.04
C CYS A 209 -2.74 6.21 13.41
N PRO A 210 -2.65 6.98 14.50
CA PRO A 210 -2.87 6.43 15.84
C PRO A 210 -4.31 5.95 16.08
N GLU A 211 -5.27 6.46 15.31
CA GLU A 211 -6.68 6.06 15.36
C GLU A 211 -6.97 4.80 14.50
N CYS A 212 -6.03 4.40 13.64
CA CYS A 212 -6.18 3.21 12.81
C CYS A 212 -6.18 1.94 13.67
N ALA A 213 -7.07 1.03 13.31
CA ALA A 213 -7.18 -0.23 14.05
C ALA A 213 -5.87 -1.02 14.00
N TYR A 214 -5.56 -1.69 15.07
CA TYR A 214 -4.40 -2.58 15.21
C TYR A 214 -3.03 -1.90 15.01
N GLY A 215 -2.97 -0.56 14.89
CA GLY A 215 -1.72 0.16 14.62
C GLY A 215 -1.12 -0.13 13.24
N LEU A 216 -1.93 -0.58 12.29
CA LEU A 216 -1.55 -0.72 10.89
C LEU A 216 -1.45 0.66 10.23
N THR A 217 -0.57 0.79 9.25
CA THR A 217 -0.41 2.01 8.46
C THR A 217 -0.71 1.75 7.00
N ASP A 218 -0.97 2.82 6.26
CA ASP A 218 -1.21 2.80 4.81
C ASP A 218 -2.36 1.86 4.37
N MET A 219 -3.32 1.61 5.29
CA MET A 219 -4.57 0.88 4.97
C MET A 219 -5.55 1.75 4.14
N ALA A 220 -5.10 2.90 3.68
CA ALA A 220 -5.80 3.81 2.77
C ALA A 220 -4.78 4.62 1.98
N GLY A 221 -4.88 4.63 0.65
CA GLY A 221 -3.95 5.34 -0.24
C GLY A 221 -2.59 4.63 -0.37
N ASN A 222 -1.59 5.38 -0.74
CA ASN A 222 -0.24 4.97 -1.07
C ASN A 222 -0.20 4.04 -2.29
N VAL A 223 -0.48 2.74 -2.17
CA VAL A 223 -0.68 1.84 -3.31
C VAL A 223 -1.89 0.93 -3.11
N TRP A 224 -2.60 0.58 -4.18
CA TRP A 224 -3.53 -0.54 -4.18
C TRP A 224 -2.82 -1.83 -3.80
N GLU A 225 -3.43 -2.64 -2.98
CA GLU A 225 -2.82 -3.86 -2.45
C GLU A 225 -3.52 -5.10 -2.98
N TRP A 226 -2.75 -5.98 -3.61
CA TRP A 226 -3.24 -7.28 -4.03
C TRP A 226 -3.76 -8.09 -2.83
N THR A 227 -4.91 -8.72 -3.02
CA THR A 227 -5.41 -9.77 -2.14
C THR A 227 -5.38 -11.13 -2.84
N ARG A 228 -5.66 -12.21 -2.12
CA ARG A 228 -5.80 -13.54 -2.71
C ARG A 228 -7.24 -13.92 -3.02
N SER A 229 -8.18 -12.97 -2.95
CA SER A 229 -9.58 -13.18 -3.28
C SER A 229 -9.84 -12.90 -4.76
N PRO A 230 -10.49 -13.80 -5.50
CA PRO A 230 -10.97 -13.50 -6.83
C PRO A 230 -12.08 -12.43 -6.75
N TYR A 231 -12.18 -11.59 -7.78
CA TYR A 231 -13.22 -10.57 -7.83
C TYR A 231 -14.57 -11.22 -8.20
N GLN A 232 -15.39 -11.43 -7.17
CA GLN A 232 -16.73 -11.95 -7.28
C GLN A 232 -17.77 -10.92 -6.78
N PRO A 233 -19.01 -10.95 -7.26
CA PRO A 233 -20.10 -10.20 -6.61
C PRO A 233 -20.26 -10.65 -5.16
N TYR A 234 -20.66 -9.73 -4.30
CA TYR A 234 -21.10 -10.10 -2.95
C TYR A 234 -22.46 -10.82 -2.99
N PRO A 235 -22.82 -11.64 -2.00
CA PRO A 235 -22.13 -11.88 -0.72
C PRO A 235 -20.76 -12.58 -0.90
N TYR A 236 -19.79 -12.15 -0.08
CA TYR A 236 -18.49 -12.78 -0.04
C TYR A 236 -18.58 -14.25 0.42
N ASP A 237 -17.88 -15.12 -0.28
CA ASP A 237 -17.73 -16.53 0.06
C ASP A 237 -16.24 -16.85 0.29
N GLU A 238 -15.89 -17.28 1.51
CA GLU A 238 -14.50 -17.69 1.81
C GLU A 238 -14.06 -18.94 1.04
N ALA A 239 -14.96 -19.74 0.49
CA ALA A 239 -14.59 -20.88 -0.33
C ALA A 239 -13.87 -20.45 -1.61
N ASP A 240 -14.19 -19.27 -2.15
CA ASP A 240 -13.55 -18.71 -3.34
C ASP A 240 -12.05 -18.44 -3.10
N ASP A 241 -11.66 -18.10 -1.86
CA ASP A 241 -10.27 -17.83 -1.50
C ASP A 241 -9.39 -19.08 -1.35
N ARG A 242 -10.00 -20.26 -1.26
CA ARG A 242 -9.31 -21.53 -0.99
C ARG A 242 -8.94 -22.29 -2.24
N SER A 243 -9.63 -22.01 -3.34
CA SER A 243 -9.50 -22.74 -4.59
C SER A 243 -9.14 -21.82 -5.75
N GLY A 244 -8.55 -22.39 -6.80
CA GLY A 244 -8.37 -21.68 -8.06
C GLY A 244 -7.36 -20.53 -8.04
N LEU A 245 -6.41 -20.48 -7.08
CA LEU A 245 -5.33 -19.47 -7.04
C LEU A 245 -4.47 -19.45 -8.32
N GLU A 246 -4.67 -20.40 -9.20
CA GLU A 246 -4.04 -20.48 -10.53
C GLU A 246 -5.02 -20.00 -11.64
N ALA A 247 -6.24 -19.60 -11.25
CA ALA A 247 -7.27 -19.23 -12.22
C ALA A 247 -6.94 -17.90 -12.92
N ASP A 248 -7.30 -17.84 -14.20
CA ASP A 248 -7.28 -16.60 -14.99
C ASP A 248 -8.52 -15.75 -14.63
N ALA A 249 -8.50 -15.21 -13.41
CA ALA A 249 -9.56 -14.41 -12.85
C ALA A 249 -9.07 -12.98 -12.61
N LEU A 250 -9.99 -12.03 -12.45
CA LEU A 250 -9.66 -10.75 -11.86
C LEU A 250 -9.45 -10.93 -10.36
N TRP A 251 -8.38 -10.35 -9.83
CA TRP A 251 -8.03 -10.42 -8.42
C TRP A 251 -8.33 -9.10 -7.72
N VAL A 252 -8.93 -9.19 -6.55
CA VAL A 252 -9.31 -8.01 -5.77
C VAL A 252 -8.07 -7.26 -5.30
N MET A 253 -8.13 -5.94 -5.41
CA MET A 253 -7.20 -4.99 -4.78
C MET A 253 -7.97 -4.10 -3.81
N ARG A 254 -7.29 -3.66 -2.76
CA ARG A 254 -7.87 -2.84 -1.69
C ARG A 254 -6.99 -1.64 -1.37
N GLY A 255 -7.59 -0.62 -0.72
CA GLY A 255 -6.90 0.52 -0.14
C GLY A 255 -6.87 1.78 -0.96
N GLY A 256 -6.99 1.71 -2.29
CA GLY A 256 -6.74 2.87 -3.15
C GLY A 256 -5.26 3.21 -3.24
N ALA A 257 -4.91 4.23 -4.00
CA ALA A 257 -3.53 4.64 -4.22
C ALA A 257 -3.30 6.15 -3.99
N PHE A 258 -2.04 6.56 -4.03
CA PHE A 258 -1.60 7.94 -3.83
C PHE A 258 -2.29 8.96 -4.75
N ASN A 259 -2.63 8.57 -5.97
CA ASN A 259 -3.24 9.44 -6.99
C ASN A 259 -4.77 9.31 -7.08
N ASP A 260 -5.38 8.49 -6.22
CA ASP A 260 -6.82 8.30 -6.22
C ASP A 260 -7.56 9.40 -5.45
N PRO A 261 -8.81 9.70 -5.84
CA PRO A 261 -9.67 10.56 -5.05
C PRO A 261 -10.10 9.88 -3.74
N VAL A 262 -10.43 10.68 -2.75
CA VAL A 262 -10.78 10.22 -1.39
C VAL A 262 -11.82 9.10 -1.37
N ARG A 263 -12.77 9.07 -2.30
CA ARG A 263 -13.80 8.03 -2.38
C ARG A 263 -13.25 6.62 -2.66
N LEU A 264 -12.04 6.50 -3.24
CA LEU A 264 -11.40 5.21 -3.55
C LEU A 264 -10.50 4.70 -2.43
N VAL A 265 -10.19 5.52 -1.42
CA VAL A 265 -9.38 5.12 -0.25
C VAL A 265 -10.22 4.76 0.97
N ARG A 266 -11.54 4.54 0.80
CA ARG A 266 -12.42 4.02 1.85
C ARG A 266 -12.10 2.55 2.13
N ALA A 267 -12.29 2.13 3.36
CA ALA A 267 -11.99 0.75 3.79
C ALA A 267 -12.80 -0.31 3.03
N SER A 268 -14.01 0.04 2.53
CA SER A 268 -14.88 -0.84 1.73
C SER A 268 -14.59 -0.81 0.23
N ALA A 269 -13.85 0.20 -0.28
CA ALA A 269 -13.62 0.35 -1.71
C ALA A 269 -12.87 -0.86 -2.29
N ARG A 270 -13.38 -1.37 -3.41
CA ARG A 270 -12.89 -2.55 -4.11
C ARG A 270 -12.36 -2.17 -5.49
N GLY A 271 -11.14 -2.57 -5.80
CA GLY A 271 -10.60 -2.61 -7.15
C GLY A 271 -10.36 -4.03 -7.60
N ALA A 272 -10.15 -4.23 -8.89
CA ALA A 272 -9.74 -5.52 -9.43
C ALA A 272 -8.83 -5.34 -10.65
N ALA A 273 -7.94 -6.30 -10.86
CA ALA A 273 -7.11 -6.34 -12.05
C ALA A 273 -6.77 -7.77 -12.45
N GLU A 274 -6.35 -7.93 -13.71
CA GLU A 274 -5.80 -9.18 -14.24
C GLU A 274 -4.53 -9.57 -13.46
N PRO A 275 -4.25 -10.87 -13.26
CA PRO A 275 -3.12 -11.34 -12.45
C PRO A 275 -1.77 -10.85 -12.97
N GLY A 276 -1.63 -10.61 -14.27
CA GLY A 276 -0.42 -10.08 -14.91
C GLY A 276 -0.25 -8.56 -14.82
N ALA A 277 -1.22 -7.82 -14.29
CA ALA A 277 -1.17 -6.36 -14.26
C ALA A 277 0.01 -5.84 -13.44
N ARG A 278 0.75 -4.88 -14.01
CA ARG A 278 1.88 -4.17 -13.37
C ARG A 278 1.66 -2.68 -13.54
N ARG A 279 1.38 -1.95 -12.47
CA ARG A 279 1.06 -0.52 -12.50
C ARG A 279 1.85 0.21 -11.41
N ALA A 280 2.10 1.49 -11.60
CA ALA A 280 2.81 2.37 -10.66
C ALA A 280 2.11 2.52 -9.29
N PHE A 281 0.87 2.10 -9.23
CA PHE A 281 0.00 2.25 -8.07
C PHE A 281 -0.51 0.90 -7.52
N ILE A 282 0.07 -0.24 -7.95
CA ILE A 282 -0.30 -1.58 -7.46
C ILE A 282 0.89 -2.21 -6.78
N GLY A 283 0.74 -2.47 -5.49
CA GLY A 283 1.68 -3.17 -4.62
C GLY A 283 0.98 -4.25 -3.80
N PHE A 284 1.49 -4.55 -2.62
CA PHE A 284 0.88 -5.55 -1.73
C PHE A 284 1.44 -5.49 -0.31
N ARG A 285 0.69 -6.05 0.63
CA ARG A 285 1.16 -6.45 1.95
C ARG A 285 1.01 -7.94 2.15
N VAL A 286 1.62 -8.49 3.19
CA VAL A 286 1.59 -9.93 3.47
C VAL A 286 0.79 -10.26 4.71
N ALA A 287 0.17 -11.43 4.69
CA ALA A 287 -0.52 -12.04 5.84
C ALA A 287 0.18 -13.33 6.27
N LEU A 288 0.05 -13.68 7.55
CA LEU A 288 0.37 -14.99 8.10
C LEU A 288 -0.94 -15.62 8.60
N VAL A 289 -1.31 -16.76 8.05
CA VAL A 289 -2.62 -17.39 8.25
C VAL A 289 -2.49 -18.88 8.55
N ALA A 290 -3.43 -19.44 9.30
CA ALA A 290 -3.61 -20.89 9.42
C ALA A 290 -3.94 -21.50 8.04
N ARG A 291 -3.62 -22.79 7.87
CA ARG A 291 -3.99 -23.57 6.65
C ARG A 291 -5.46 -23.90 6.61
#